data_e20c5e5ad68b2ba76857270365052dec
#
_entry.id   e20c5e5ad68b2ba76857270365052dec
#
_cell.length_a   1.000
_cell.length_b   1.000
_cell.length_c   1.000
_cell.angle_alpha   90.00
_cell.angle_beta   90.00
_cell.angle_gamma   90.00
#
_symmetry.space_group_name_H-M   'P 1'
#
loop_
_entity.id
_entity.type
_entity.pdbx_description
1 polymer ?
#
loop_
_entity_poly.entity_id
_entity_poly.type
_entity_poly.pdbx_seq_one_letter_code
_entity_poly.pdbx_strand_id
1 'polypeptide(L)'
;MKSKKLSRTVQYSANDMYALVSDVESYPYFVPACKSLEVIKKRKDGDINYIDATMEVGYGFLNEYFTSHIILNKKKFTIEVVNSDGPFRKLNNYWQFIDMENGSEILFEIDFIAKNSFTG
;
A
#
# COMPACT_ATOMS: atom_id res chain seq x y z
N MET A 1 17.39 -4.43 -8.23
CA MET A 1 16.23 -3.89 -7.50
C MET A 1 16.06 -2.42 -7.84
N LYS A 2 14.84 -2.03 -8.08
CA LYS A 2 14.52 -0.63 -8.31
C LYS A 2 13.79 -0.06 -7.11
N SER A 3 14.14 1.17 -6.77
CA SER A 3 13.57 1.88 -5.62
C SER A 3 13.13 3.27 -6.03
N LYS A 4 12.02 3.72 -5.45
CA LYS A 4 11.55 5.08 -5.66
C LYS A 4 11.00 5.64 -4.35
N LYS A 5 11.35 6.89 -4.06
CA LYS A 5 10.87 7.60 -2.87
C LYS A 5 10.15 8.86 -3.30
N LEU A 6 9.00 9.10 -2.71
CA LEU A 6 8.20 10.29 -2.97
C LEU A 6 7.82 10.94 -1.65
N SER A 7 7.71 12.26 -1.66
CA SER A 7 7.26 13.04 -0.52
C SER A 7 6.26 14.07 -1.01
N ARG A 8 5.16 14.25 -0.26
CA ARG A 8 4.14 15.21 -0.62
C ARG A 8 3.53 15.82 0.64
N THR A 9 3.31 17.13 0.60
CA THR A 9 2.66 17.85 1.69
C THR A 9 1.20 18.09 1.32
N VAL A 10 0.30 17.84 2.27
CA VAL A 10 -1.14 18.02 2.07
C VAL A 10 -1.73 18.80 3.24
N GLN A 11 -2.93 19.39 3.06
CA GLN A 11 -3.59 20.20 4.06
C GLN A 11 -4.49 19.40 5.01
N TYR A 12 -4.27 18.08 5.10
CA TYR A 12 -5.01 17.21 5.98
C TYR A 12 -4.07 16.62 7.02
N SER A 13 -4.60 16.32 8.21
CA SER A 13 -3.78 15.78 9.30
C SER A 13 -3.23 14.39 8.94
N ALA A 14 -2.16 14.00 9.63
CA ALA A 14 -1.60 12.66 9.46
C ALA A 14 -2.64 11.59 9.80
N ASN A 15 -3.46 11.84 10.84
CA ASN A 15 -4.51 10.89 11.21
C ASN A 15 -5.54 10.71 10.09
N ASP A 16 -5.97 11.81 9.47
CA ASP A 16 -6.97 11.74 8.40
C ASP A 16 -6.40 11.03 7.17
N MET A 17 -5.16 11.34 6.80
CA MET A 17 -4.52 10.70 5.66
C MET A 17 -4.25 9.22 5.92
N TYR A 18 -3.81 8.90 7.13
CA TYR A 18 -3.62 7.50 7.51
C TYR A 18 -4.94 6.73 7.45
N ALA A 19 -6.02 7.32 7.96
CA ALA A 19 -7.33 6.68 7.94
C ALA A 19 -7.79 6.38 6.50
N LEU A 20 -7.54 7.31 5.59
CA LEU A 20 -7.91 7.15 4.18
C LEU A 20 -7.11 6.01 3.52
N VAL A 21 -5.79 6.04 3.66
CA VAL A 21 -4.92 5.08 2.96
C VAL A 21 -4.95 3.70 3.61
N SER A 22 -5.21 3.63 4.93
CA SER A 22 -5.31 2.34 5.63
C SER A 22 -6.64 1.62 5.38
N ASP A 23 -7.63 2.30 4.82
CA ASP A 23 -8.93 1.70 4.53
C ASP A 23 -8.86 0.92 3.20
N VAL A 24 -8.16 -0.21 3.24
CA VAL A 24 -7.85 -0.99 2.03
C VAL A 24 -9.09 -1.60 1.39
N GLU A 25 -10.13 -1.89 2.18
CA GLU A 25 -11.36 -2.45 1.65
C GLU A 25 -12.13 -1.47 0.77
N SER A 26 -11.85 -0.18 0.89
CA SER A 26 -12.48 0.86 0.07
C SER A 26 -11.71 1.15 -1.22
N TYR A 27 -10.54 0.55 -1.41
CA TYR A 27 -9.72 0.82 -2.58
C TYR A 27 -10.44 0.65 -3.92
N PRO A 28 -11.30 -0.36 -4.13
CA PRO A 28 -12.02 -0.46 -5.41
C PRO A 28 -12.88 0.76 -5.74
N TYR A 29 -13.26 1.55 -4.73
CA TYR A 29 -14.13 2.71 -4.94
C TYR A 29 -13.37 3.97 -5.35
N PHE A 30 -12.07 4.05 -5.06
CA PHE A 30 -11.34 5.30 -5.34
C PHE A 30 -9.95 5.11 -5.95
N VAL A 31 -9.37 3.92 -5.91
CA VAL A 31 -8.05 3.68 -6.52
C VAL A 31 -8.25 3.25 -7.97
N PRO A 32 -7.80 4.07 -8.94
CA PRO A 32 -7.91 3.68 -10.35
C PRO A 32 -7.20 2.36 -10.57
N ALA A 33 -7.69 1.54 -11.46
CA ALA A 33 -7.17 0.25 -11.81
C ALA A 33 -7.39 -0.84 -10.74
N CYS A 34 -7.75 -0.50 -9.51
CA CYS A 34 -8.12 -1.52 -8.52
C CYS A 34 -9.56 -1.95 -8.76
N LYS A 35 -9.74 -3.12 -9.36
CA LYS A 35 -11.08 -3.63 -9.71
C LYS A 35 -11.77 -4.30 -8.54
N SER A 36 -11.00 -5.01 -7.72
CA SER A 36 -11.54 -5.68 -6.56
C SER A 36 -10.44 -5.86 -5.51
N LEU A 37 -10.88 -6.00 -4.27
CA LEU A 37 -9.98 -6.32 -3.17
C LEU A 37 -10.74 -7.22 -2.21
N GLU A 38 -10.17 -8.38 -1.91
CA GLU A 38 -10.74 -9.34 -0.99
C GLU A 38 -9.80 -9.56 0.18
N VAL A 39 -10.28 -9.33 1.39
CA VAL A 39 -9.52 -9.59 2.60
C VAL A 39 -9.58 -11.09 2.90
N ILE A 40 -8.42 -11.71 2.96
CA ILE A 40 -8.30 -13.15 3.22
C ILE A 40 -8.19 -13.40 4.72
N LYS A 41 -7.43 -12.56 5.42
CA LYS A 41 -7.15 -12.77 6.83
C LYS A 41 -6.86 -11.44 7.52
N LYS A 42 -7.35 -11.30 8.73
CA LYS A 42 -7.06 -10.15 9.59
C LYS A 42 -6.59 -10.61 10.96
N ARG A 43 -5.63 -9.91 11.53
CA ARG A 43 -5.19 -10.12 12.89
C ARG A 43 -4.84 -8.77 13.51
N LYS A 44 -5.25 -8.56 14.73
CA LYS A 44 -4.97 -7.33 15.46
C LYS A 44 -4.09 -7.64 16.69
N ASP A 45 -3.08 -6.80 16.88
CA ASP A 45 -2.19 -6.89 18.03
C ASP A 45 -1.91 -5.48 18.52
N GLY A 46 -2.68 -5.04 19.54
CA GLY A 46 -2.59 -3.68 20.05
C GLY A 46 -2.95 -2.64 18.97
N ASP A 47 -2.03 -1.74 18.67
CA ASP A 47 -2.22 -0.70 17.66
C ASP A 47 -1.86 -1.17 16.26
N ILE A 48 -1.46 -2.42 16.11
CA ILE A 48 -1.02 -2.96 14.81
C ILE A 48 -2.07 -3.91 14.26
N ASN A 49 -2.47 -3.67 13.01
CA ASN A 49 -3.36 -4.57 12.28
C ASN A 49 -2.57 -5.23 11.16
N TYR A 50 -2.72 -6.54 11.04
CA TYR A 50 -2.14 -7.34 9.96
C TYR A 50 -3.26 -7.80 9.04
N ILE A 51 -3.17 -7.46 7.77
CA ILE A 51 -4.21 -7.78 6.79
C ILE A 51 -3.57 -8.48 5.61
N ASP A 52 -4.07 -9.65 5.25
CA ASP A 52 -3.72 -10.31 4.00
C ASP A 52 -4.89 -10.12 3.06
N ALA A 53 -4.63 -9.60 1.87
CA ALA A 53 -5.66 -9.30 0.90
C ALA A 53 -5.19 -9.62 -0.52
N THR A 54 -6.13 -10.04 -1.35
CA THR A 54 -5.90 -10.22 -2.78
C THR A 54 -6.57 -9.08 -3.52
N MET A 55 -5.80 -8.41 -4.38
CA MET A 55 -6.29 -7.29 -5.17
C MET A 55 -6.19 -7.63 -6.64
N GLU A 56 -7.26 -7.35 -7.38
CA GLU A 56 -7.26 -7.44 -8.83
C GLU A 56 -6.99 -6.05 -9.41
N VAL A 57 -5.94 -5.94 -10.21
CA VAL A 57 -5.54 -4.70 -10.87
C VAL A 57 -5.68 -4.88 -12.37
N GLY A 58 -6.36 -3.97 -13.03
CA GLY A 58 -6.63 -4.07 -14.46
C GLY A 58 -6.25 -2.82 -15.23
N TYR A 59 -5.65 -3.02 -16.40
CA TYR A 59 -5.33 -1.98 -17.36
C TYR A 59 -5.79 -2.44 -18.73
N GLY A 60 -6.88 -1.88 -19.22
CA GLY A 60 -7.44 -2.32 -20.48
C GLY A 60 -7.86 -3.77 -20.41
N PHE A 61 -7.24 -4.62 -21.21
CA PHE A 61 -7.54 -6.06 -21.22
C PHE A 61 -6.63 -6.88 -20.32
N LEU A 62 -5.65 -6.25 -19.66
CA LEU A 62 -4.74 -6.95 -18.75
C LEU A 62 -5.27 -6.89 -17.33
N ASN A 63 -5.33 -8.05 -16.69
CA ASN A 63 -5.68 -8.17 -15.28
C ASN A 63 -4.59 -8.96 -14.57
N GLU A 64 -4.17 -8.43 -13.44
CA GLU A 64 -3.18 -9.09 -12.58
C GLU A 64 -3.71 -9.16 -11.16
N TYR A 65 -3.32 -10.21 -10.46
CA TYR A 65 -3.71 -10.42 -9.07
C TYR A 65 -2.48 -10.32 -8.18
N PHE A 66 -2.62 -9.57 -7.10
CA PHE A 66 -1.56 -9.41 -6.11
C PHE A 66 -2.08 -9.88 -4.76
N THR A 67 -1.29 -10.69 -4.07
CA THR A 67 -1.55 -10.97 -2.67
C THR A 67 -0.65 -10.07 -1.84
N SER A 68 -1.26 -9.25 -1.02
CA SER A 68 -0.56 -8.24 -0.22
C SER A 68 -0.65 -8.59 1.25
N HIS A 69 0.48 -8.48 1.93
CA HIS A 69 0.58 -8.60 3.38
C HIS A 69 0.77 -7.18 3.90
N ILE A 70 -0.25 -6.66 4.58
CA ILE A 70 -0.33 -5.26 4.96
C ILE A 70 -0.22 -5.14 6.46
N ILE A 71 0.68 -4.26 6.91
CA ILE A 71 0.88 -3.98 8.33
C ILE A 71 0.52 -2.52 8.57
N LEU A 72 -0.55 -2.31 9.34
CA LEU A 72 -1.06 -0.99 9.66
C LEU A 72 -0.69 -0.66 11.11
N ASN A 73 0.14 0.36 11.29
CA ASN A 73 0.54 0.80 12.62
C ASN A 73 -0.08 2.17 12.90
N LYS A 74 -1.20 2.17 13.61
CA LYS A 74 -1.94 3.40 13.89
C LYS A 74 -1.18 4.34 14.81
N LYS A 75 -0.40 3.81 15.72
CA LYS A 75 0.35 4.63 16.68
C LYS A 75 1.44 5.43 15.98
N LYS A 76 2.12 4.83 15.01
CA LYS A 76 3.21 5.46 14.28
C LYS A 76 2.77 6.10 12.96
N PHE A 77 1.53 5.89 12.56
CA PHE A 77 1.03 6.30 11.25
C PHE A 77 1.89 5.77 10.11
N THR A 78 2.15 4.47 10.13
CA THR A 78 2.90 3.80 9.08
C THR A 78 2.10 2.66 8.47
N ILE A 79 2.35 2.41 7.19
CA ILE A 79 1.76 1.29 6.46
C ILE A 79 2.88 0.60 5.71
N GLU A 80 3.03 -0.69 5.92
CA GLU A 80 3.97 -1.52 5.18
C GLU A 80 3.20 -2.55 4.36
N VAL A 81 3.59 -2.72 3.12
CA VAL A 81 2.96 -3.68 2.22
C VAL A 81 4.03 -4.54 1.58
N VAL A 82 3.87 -5.85 1.67
CA VAL A 82 4.73 -6.82 0.99
C VAL A 82 3.85 -7.68 0.11
N ASN A 83 4.14 -7.72 -1.18
CA ASN A 83 3.40 -8.56 -2.12
C ASN A 83 4.16 -9.86 -2.34
N SER A 84 3.43 -10.98 -2.32
CA SER A 84 4.04 -12.30 -2.42
C SER A 84 3.86 -12.95 -3.79
N ASP A 85 3.02 -12.39 -4.65
CA ASP A 85 2.77 -12.92 -5.97
C ASP A 85 2.51 -11.79 -6.96
N GLY A 86 2.05 -12.11 -8.18
CA GLY A 86 1.84 -11.15 -9.24
C GLY A 86 3.02 -11.09 -10.18
N PRO A 87 3.17 -10.00 -10.95
CA PRO A 87 4.22 -9.88 -11.97
C PRO A 87 5.60 -9.54 -11.41
N PHE A 88 5.73 -9.36 -10.09
CA PHE A 88 6.99 -9.01 -9.47
C PHE A 88 7.49 -10.14 -8.58
N ARG A 89 8.80 -10.36 -8.57
CA ARG A 89 9.42 -11.26 -7.61
C ARG A 89 9.43 -10.65 -6.22
N LYS A 90 9.49 -9.32 -6.17
CA LYS A 90 9.47 -8.57 -4.93
C LYS A 90 8.80 -7.24 -5.19
N LEU A 91 7.91 -6.85 -4.30
CA LEU A 91 7.27 -5.54 -4.34
C LEU A 91 6.92 -5.16 -2.91
N ASN A 92 7.63 -4.18 -2.38
CA ASN A 92 7.41 -3.67 -1.03
C ASN A 92 7.04 -2.20 -1.10
N ASN A 93 6.07 -1.80 -0.29
CA ASN A 93 5.69 -0.40 -0.13
C ASN A 93 5.81 0.00 1.33
N TYR A 94 6.22 1.22 1.56
CA TYR A 94 6.25 1.80 2.90
C TYR A 94 5.68 3.20 2.86
N TRP A 95 4.74 3.47 3.75
CA TRP A 95 4.10 4.78 3.90
C TRP A 95 4.31 5.29 5.29
N GLN A 96 4.55 6.59 5.41
CA GLN A 96 4.59 7.26 6.70
C GLN A 96 3.88 8.61 6.60
N PHE A 97 3.08 8.92 7.59
CA PHE A 97 2.31 10.16 7.66
C PHE A 97 2.78 10.94 8.86
N ILE A 98 3.26 12.17 8.64
CA ILE A 98 3.89 12.98 9.67
C ILE A 98 3.11 14.29 9.80
N ASP A 99 2.60 14.58 10.99
CA ASP A 99 1.91 15.86 11.22
C ASP A 99 2.86 17.03 11.06
N MET A 100 2.34 18.08 10.45
CA MET A 100 3.00 19.36 10.29
C MET A 100 2.08 20.45 10.81
N GLU A 101 2.54 21.69 10.83
CA GLU A 101 1.77 22.81 11.38
C GLU A 101 0.41 22.98 10.71
N ASN A 102 0.35 22.85 9.39
CA ASN A 102 -0.88 23.08 8.62
C ASN A 102 -1.28 21.88 7.76
N GLY A 103 -1.10 20.67 8.29
CA GLY A 103 -1.44 19.48 7.54
C GLY A 103 -0.50 18.34 7.87
N SER A 104 -0.08 17.60 6.84
CA SER A 104 0.85 16.49 7.03
C SER A 104 1.76 16.32 5.83
N GLU A 105 2.88 15.64 6.09
CA GLU A 105 3.78 15.18 5.04
C GLU A 105 3.59 13.68 4.86
N ILE A 106 3.43 13.25 3.62
CA ILE A 106 3.27 11.85 3.28
C ILE A 106 4.56 11.39 2.62
N LEU A 107 5.20 10.39 3.22
CA LEU A 107 6.39 9.76 2.67
C LEU A 107 5.99 8.41 2.10
N PHE A 108 6.43 8.13 0.88
CA PHE A 108 6.13 6.87 0.21
C PHE A 108 7.39 6.30 -0.41
N GLU A 109 7.64 5.02 -0.15
CA GLU A 109 8.75 4.29 -0.75
C GLU A 109 8.21 3.03 -1.42
N ILE A 110 8.77 2.70 -2.57
CA ILE A 110 8.47 1.45 -3.25
C ILE A 110 9.78 0.83 -3.73
N ASP A 111 9.93 -0.48 -3.46
CA ASP A 111 11.06 -1.29 -3.93
C ASP A 111 10.48 -2.46 -4.71
N PHE A 112 11.02 -2.74 -5.89
CA PHE A 112 10.48 -3.83 -6.68
C PHE A 112 11.52 -4.49 -7.58
N ILE A 113 11.25 -5.77 -7.91
CA ILE A 113 12.01 -6.57 -8.86
C ILE A 113 10.99 -7.26 -9.77
N ALA A 114 11.06 -7.03 -11.07
CA ALA A 114 10.15 -7.64 -12.03
C ALA A 114 10.50 -9.12 -12.25
N LYS A 115 9.47 -9.96 -12.40
CA LYS A 115 9.66 -11.40 -12.61
C LYS A 115 10.33 -11.74 -13.93
N ASN A 116 9.98 -11.02 -14.98
CA ASN A 116 10.43 -11.34 -16.33
C ASN A 116 11.64 -10.53 -16.74
N SER A 117 12.48 -10.19 -15.78
CA SER A 117 13.72 -9.51 -16.07
C SER A 117 14.80 -10.55 -16.37
N PHE A 118 14.78 -11.10 -17.57
CA PHE A 118 15.83 -12.04 -17.96
C PHE A 118 17.14 -11.34 -18.27
N THR A 119 17.16 -10.04 -18.26
CA THR A 119 18.38 -9.26 -18.37
C THR A 119 18.99 -8.99 -17.01
N GLY A 120 18.35 -9.41 -15.99
CA GLY A 120 18.85 -9.17 -14.66
C GLY A 120 18.02 -9.82 -13.64
#